data_46f5d9c7ba443157f51a29ef7b50c480
#
_entry.id   46f5d9c7ba443157f51a29ef7b50c480
#
_cell.length_a   1.000
_cell.length_b   1.000
_cell.length_c   1.000
_cell.angle_alpha   90.00
_cell.angle_beta   90.00
_cell.angle_gamma   90.00
#
_symmetry.space_group_name_H-M   'P 1'
#
loop_
_entity.id
_entity.type
_entity.pdbx_description
1 polymer ?
#
loop_
_entity_poly.entity_id
_entity_poly.type
_entity_poly.pdbx_seq_one_letter_code
_entity_poly.pdbx_strand_id
1 'polypeptide(L)'
;MLYLQAIENKDSKNIKNDKIKLSIDKALKEYESHNINFKKIRFHKTVVSKYENNQKVSTIMFGSSLEYLLYVDGKLKKKVQDRFRIEYIYILDSSIVSKKDKVFEVSCPNCGAIMIDLKNHRCSYCGTYVKDIVKRVWYCNDLVSY
;
A
#
# COMPACT_ATOMS: atom_id res chain seq x y z
N MET A 1 -8.49 4.15 -3.42
CA MET A 1 -8.85 5.54 -3.79
C MET A 1 -7.81 6.56 -3.34
N LEU A 2 -7.38 6.59 -2.06
CA LEU A 2 -6.36 7.54 -1.55
C LEU A 2 -5.03 7.54 -2.32
N TYR A 3 -4.56 6.39 -2.79
CA TYR A 3 -3.32 6.28 -3.58
C TYR A 3 -3.35 7.13 -4.86
N LEU A 4 -4.40 6.98 -5.65
CA LEU A 4 -4.51 7.71 -6.91
C LEU A 4 -4.83 9.19 -6.72
N GLN A 5 -5.55 9.53 -5.65
CA GLN A 5 -5.71 10.92 -5.23
C GLN A 5 -4.37 11.55 -4.83
N ALA A 6 -3.51 10.79 -4.15
CA ALA A 6 -2.16 11.25 -3.81
C ALA A 6 -1.32 11.52 -5.07
N ILE A 7 -1.43 10.67 -6.08
CA ILE A 7 -0.74 10.88 -7.38
C ILE A 7 -1.32 12.09 -8.13
N GLU A 8 -2.64 12.20 -8.21
CA GLU A 8 -3.29 13.30 -8.92
C GLU A 8 -2.98 14.66 -8.28
N ASN A 9 -3.04 14.72 -6.94
CA ASN A 9 -2.80 15.93 -6.16
C ASN A 9 -1.33 16.17 -5.81
N LYS A 10 -0.44 15.22 -6.16
CA LYS A 10 0.98 15.23 -5.78
C LYS A 10 1.21 15.36 -4.27
N ASP A 11 0.37 14.73 -3.48
CA ASP A 11 0.41 14.79 -2.02
C ASP A 11 0.12 13.42 -1.38
N SER A 12 1.09 12.88 -0.65
CA SER A 12 1.01 11.59 0.04
C SER A 12 0.61 11.67 1.51
N LYS A 13 0.31 12.86 2.05
CA LYS A 13 0.10 13.09 3.50
C LYS A 13 -1.00 12.22 4.10
N ASN A 14 -2.04 11.92 3.33
CA ASN A 14 -3.18 11.13 3.79
C ASN A 14 -2.96 9.61 3.73
N ILE A 15 -1.79 9.17 3.28
CA ILE A 15 -1.45 7.74 3.20
C ILE A 15 -0.88 7.29 4.54
N LYS A 16 -1.60 6.41 5.22
CA LYS A 16 -1.23 5.90 6.55
C LYS A 16 -0.26 4.72 6.50
N ASN A 17 -0.15 4.03 5.37
CA ASN A 17 0.75 2.89 5.21
C ASN A 17 2.11 3.39 4.73
N ASP A 18 3.15 3.27 5.57
CA ASP A 18 4.48 3.83 5.31
C ASP A 18 5.14 3.24 4.07
N LYS A 19 4.98 1.94 3.80
CA LYS A 19 5.50 1.29 2.60
C LYS A 19 4.87 1.87 1.33
N ILE A 20 3.54 2.00 1.34
CA ILE A 20 2.80 2.58 0.21
C ILE A 20 3.17 4.06 0.06
N LYS A 21 3.25 4.80 1.16
CA LYS A 21 3.66 6.20 1.15
C LYS A 21 5.05 6.39 0.53
N LEU A 22 6.03 5.59 0.96
CA LEU A 22 7.38 5.64 0.40
C LEU A 22 7.41 5.34 -1.10
N SER A 23 6.62 4.36 -1.54
CA SER A 23 6.48 4.01 -2.96
C SER A 23 5.86 5.16 -3.76
N ILE A 24 4.84 5.84 -3.21
CA ILE A 24 4.22 7.01 -3.83
C ILE A 24 5.21 8.17 -3.90
N ASP A 25 5.91 8.47 -2.81
CA ASP A 25 6.87 9.59 -2.76
C ASP A 25 8.00 9.40 -3.79
N LYS A 26 8.45 8.15 -3.96
CA LYS A 26 9.43 7.81 -5.02
C LYS A 26 8.85 8.05 -6.43
N ALA A 27 7.63 7.57 -6.66
CA ALA A 27 6.96 7.75 -7.95
C ALA A 27 6.69 9.24 -8.24
N LEU A 28 6.27 10.02 -7.25
CA LEU A 28 6.03 11.45 -7.40
C LEU A 28 7.31 12.21 -7.79
N LYS A 29 8.45 11.88 -7.18
CA LYS A 29 9.75 12.47 -7.55
C LYS A 29 10.12 12.14 -9.00
N GLU A 30 9.90 10.90 -9.43
CA GLU A 30 10.16 10.49 -10.81
C GLU A 30 9.22 11.22 -11.79
N TYR A 31 7.94 11.34 -11.47
CA TYR A 31 6.99 12.07 -12.31
C TYR A 31 7.32 13.57 -12.39
N GLU A 32 7.77 14.16 -11.28
CA GLU A 32 8.20 15.55 -11.24
C GLU A 32 9.45 15.78 -12.12
N SER A 33 10.46 14.91 -12.02
CA SER A 33 11.69 15.01 -12.81
C SER A 33 11.46 14.93 -14.33
N HIS A 34 10.40 14.23 -14.75
CA HIS A 34 10.02 14.09 -16.17
C HIS A 34 8.85 14.98 -16.57
N ASN A 35 8.41 15.88 -15.69
CA ASN A 35 7.25 16.77 -15.88
C ASN A 35 5.99 16.01 -16.31
N ILE A 36 5.75 14.87 -15.67
CA ILE A 36 4.59 14.00 -15.89
C ILE A 36 3.47 14.38 -14.93
N ASN A 37 2.24 14.52 -15.44
CA ASN A 37 1.04 14.79 -14.65
C ASN A 37 -0.10 13.87 -15.07
N PHE A 38 -0.84 13.40 -14.06
CA PHE A 38 -2.06 12.63 -14.22
C PHE A 38 -3.24 13.49 -13.82
N LYS A 39 -4.26 13.58 -14.66
CA LYS A 39 -5.47 14.37 -14.39
C LYS A 39 -6.71 13.58 -14.70
N LYS A 40 -7.82 13.95 -14.04
CA LYS A 40 -9.14 13.36 -14.25
C LYS A 40 -9.13 11.85 -14.07
N ILE A 41 -8.50 11.37 -13.00
CA ILE A 41 -8.50 9.96 -12.65
C ILE A 41 -9.92 9.53 -12.28
N ARG A 42 -10.47 8.57 -13.01
CA ARG A 42 -11.81 8.03 -12.78
C ARG A 42 -11.77 6.52 -12.66
N PHE A 43 -12.43 6.02 -11.63
CA PHE A 43 -12.68 4.58 -11.47
C PHE A 43 -13.97 4.20 -12.19
N HIS A 44 -13.91 3.13 -12.96
CA HIS A 44 -15.09 2.58 -13.62
C HIS A 44 -15.68 1.42 -12.84
N LYS A 45 -14.85 0.45 -12.48
CA LYS A 45 -15.30 -0.76 -11.82
C LYS A 45 -14.22 -1.32 -10.90
N THR A 46 -14.64 -1.77 -9.71
CA THR A 46 -13.81 -2.55 -8.80
C THR A 46 -14.53 -3.85 -8.49
N VAL A 47 -13.83 -4.97 -8.64
CA VAL A 47 -14.35 -6.31 -8.38
C VAL A 47 -13.40 -7.09 -7.49
N VAL A 48 -13.91 -8.01 -6.70
CA VAL A 48 -13.09 -9.03 -6.05
C VAL A 48 -12.66 -10.01 -7.12
N SER A 49 -11.37 -10.06 -7.43
CA SER A 49 -10.82 -10.94 -8.45
C SER A 49 -10.39 -12.29 -7.88
N LYS A 50 -10.03 -12.33 -6.60
CA LYS A 50 -9.63 -13.55 -5.91
C LYS A 50 -9.88 -13.43 -4.41
N TYR A 51 -10.28 -14.52 -3.79
CA TYR A 51 -10.31 -14.69 -2.35
C TYR A 51 -9.68 -16.03 -1.99
N GLU A 52 -8.75 -16.02 -1.08
CA GLU A 52 -8.12 -17.23 -0.52
C GLU A 52 -8.15 -17.12 1.00
N ASN A 53 -8.47 -18.24 1.63
CA ASN A 53 -8.40 -18.37 3.07
C ASN A 53 -7.69 -19.69 3.38
N ASN A 54 -6.49 -19.61 3.93
CA ASN A 54 -5.89 -20.71 4.63
C ASN A 54 -6.03 -20.41 6.13
N GLN A 55 -6.01 -21.39 6.99
CA GLN A 55 -6.26 -21.24 8.44
C GLN A 55 -5.40 -20.16 9.13
N LYS A 56 -4.45 -19.59 8.44
CA LYS A 56 -3.42 -18.69 8.92
C LYS A 56 -3.55 -17.28 8.35
N VAL A 57 -3.84 -17.17 7.06
CA VAL A 57 -3.92 -15.90 6.34
C VAL A 57 -5.12 -15.92 5.41
N SER A 58 -5.88 -14.86 5.40
CA SER A 58 -6.89 -14.59 4.38
C SER A 58 -6.37 -13.53 3.42
N THR A 59 -6.52 -13.76 2.14
CA THR A 59 -6.10 -12.84 1.09
C THR A 59 -7.29 -12.47 0.22
N ILE A 60 -7.48 -11.17 -0.02
CA ILE A 60 -8.45 -10.64 -0.97
C ILE A 60 -7.70 -9.84 -2.03
N MET A 61 -7.95 -10.17 -3.29
CA MET A 61 -7.48 -9.38 -4.42
C MET A 61 -8.63 -8.62 -5.06
N PHE A 62 -8.45 -7.32 -5.21
CA PHE A 62 -9.35 -6.46 -5.96
C PHE A 62 -8.73 -6.12 -7.31
N GLY A 63 -9.53 -6.24 -8.36
CA GLY A 63 -9.20 -5.71 -9.69
C GLY A 63 -10.00 -4.43 -9.93
N SER A 64 -9.33 -3.34 -10.26
CA SER A 64 -9.97 -2.06 -10.57
C SER A 64 -9.60 -1.60 -11.96
N SER A 65 -10.59 -1.17 -12.75
CA SER A 65 -10.38 -0.47 -14.00
C SER A 65 -10.53 1.04 -13.80
N LEU A 66 -9.65 1.79 -14.41
CA LEU A 66 -9.64 3.25 -14.31
C LEU A 66 -9.23 3.90 -15.63
N GLU A 67 -9.54 5.19 -15.75
CA GLU A 67 -9.05 6.02 -16.84
C GLU A 67 -8.42 7.29 -16.28
N TYR A 68 -7.50 7.86 -17.03
CA TYR A 68 -6.89 9.15 -16.71
C TYR A 68 -6.34 9.84 -17.96
N LEU A 69 -6.08 11.12 -17.84
CA LEU A 69 -5.37 11.91 -18.84
C LEU A 69 -3.90 12.03 -18.43
N LEU A 70 -3.02 11.64 -19.35
CA LEU A 70 -1.57 11.76 -19.18
C LEU A 70 -1.06 13.02 -19.86
N TYR A 71 -0.43 13.90 -19.09
CA TYR A 71 0.24 15.12 -19.56
C TYR A 71 1.74 14.96 -19.39
N VAL A 72 2.48 15.41 -20.39
CA VAL A 72 3.93 15.51 -20.35
C VAL A 72 4.31 16.90 -20.84
N ASP A 73 5.16 17.61 -20.11
CA ASP A 73 5.55 19.00 -20.40
C ASP A 73 4.35 19.93 -20.61
N GLY A 74 3.32 19.75 -19.79
CA GLY A 74 2.10 20.53 -19.85
C GLY A 74 1.15 20.22 -21.03
N LYS A 75 1.53 19.30 -21.93
CA LYS A 75 0.74 18.92 -23.11
C LYS A 75 0.06 17.57 -22.88
N LEU A 76 -1.21 17.48 -23.27
CA LEU A 76 -1.93 16.21 -23.27
C LEU A 76 -1.29 15.23 -24.24
N LYS A 77 -0.77 14.11 -23.72
CA LYS A 77 -0.18 13.03 -24.53
C LYS A 77 -1.24 12.03 -24.97
N LYS A 78 -2.03 11.53 -24.00
CA LYS A 78 -3.05 10.52 -24.29
C LYS A 78 -4.07 10.40 -23.16
N LYS A 79 -5.24 9.88 -23.49
CA LYS A 79 -6.18 9.28 -22.55
C LYS A 79 -5.78 7.82 -22.36
N VAL A 80 -5.62 7.39 -21.14
CA VAL A 80 -5.21 6.02 -20.77
C VAL A 80 -6.35 5.33 -20.06
N GLN A 81 -6.60 4.09 -20.43
CA GLN A 81 -7.41 3.15 -19.66
C GLN A 81 -6.48 2.06 -19.13
N ASP A 82 -6.53 1.79 -17.84
CA ASP A 82 -5.61 0.89 -17.18
C ASP A 82 -6.32 0.03 -16.12
N ARG A 83 -5.64 -1.00 -15.66
CA ARG A 83 -6.12 -1.89 -14.63
C ARG A 83 -5.12 -1.95 -13.49
N PHE A 84 -5.64 -1.91 -12.27
CA PHE A 84 -4.86 -2.10 -11.06
C PHE A 84 -5.34 -3.31 -10.30
N ARG A 85 -4.40 -4.01 -9.71
CA ARG A 85 -4.66 -5.07 -8.74
C ARG A 85 -4.19 -4.58 -7.37
N ILE A 86 -5.06 -4.74 -6.39
CA ILE A 86 -4.77 -4.41 -4.99
C ILE A 86 -4.94 -5.69 -4.19
N GLU A 87 -3.91 -6.08 -3.47
CA GLU A 87 -3.94 -7.23 -2.59
C GLU A 87 -4.01 -6.77 -1.13
N TYR A 88 -5.01 -7.29 -0.43
CA TYR A 88 -5.15 -7.15 1.02
C TYR A 88 -4.99 -8.51 1.68
N ILE A 89 -4.31 -8.52 2.80
CA ILE A 89 -4.13 -9.70 3.62
C ILE A 89 -4.61 -9.46 5.04
N TYR A 90 -5.15 -10.50 5.65
CA TYR A 90 -5.57 -10.54 7.03
C TYR A 90 -4.88 -11.73 7.72
N ILE A 91 -4.12 -11.47 8.75
CA ILE A 91 -3.37 -12.49 9.46
C ILE A 91 -4.19 -13.01 10.63
N LEU A 92 -4.43 -14.32 10.62
CA LEU A 92 -5.17 -15.04 11.65
C LEU A 92 -4.26 -15.53 12.77
N ASP A 93 -3.01 -15.88 12.43
CA ASP A 93 -2.01 -16.41 13.35
C ASP A 93 -0.69 -15.65 13.24
N SER A 94 -0.30 -14.97 14.31
CA SER A 94 0.94 -14.18 14.39
C SER A 94 2.23 -15.00 14.34
N SER A 95 2.17 -16.32 14.58
CA SER A 95 3.33 -17.20 14.52
C SER A 95 3.93 -17.37 13.14
N ILE A 96 3.16 -16.98 12.09
CA ILE A 96 3.54 -17.10 10.67
C ILE A 96 4.39 -15.94 10.18
N VAL A 97 4.40 -14.84 10.90
CA VAL A 97 5.21 -13.68 10.53
C VAL A 97 6.68 -14.04 10.70
N SER A 98 7.22 -14.73 9.70
CA SER A 98 8.63 -15.12 9.68
C SER A 98 9.48 -13.94 9.20
N LYS A 99 10.76 -13.93 9.61
CA LYS A 99 11.76 -12.92 9.20
C LYS A 99 11.93 -12.77 7.67
N LYS A 100 11.41 -13.71 6.88
CA LYS A 100 11.51 -13.69 5.42
C LYS A 100 10.37 -12.90 4.74
N ASP A 101 9.25 -12.76 5.41
CA ASP A 101 8.11 -12.02 4.86
C ASP A 101 8.28 -10.54 5.20
N LYS A 102 9.01 -9.82 4.37
CA LYS A 102 9.19 -8.35 4.45
C LYS A 102 7.89 -7.54 4.30
N VAL A 103 6.77 -8.19 4.45
CA VAL A 103 5.45 -7.69 4.09
C VAL A 103 4.76 -6.91 5.20
N PHE A 104 5.20 -7.09 6.46
CA PHE A 104 4.51 -6.52 7.61
C PHE A 104 5.41 -5.59 8.40
N GLU A 105 5.24 -4.32 8.16
CA GLU A 105 5.80 -3.29 9.02
C GLU A 105 4.78 -2.98 10.12
N VAL A 106 5.02 -3.51 11.31
CA VAL A 106 4.27 -3.12 12.51
C VAL A 106 5.04 -2.02 13.19
N SER A 107 4.42 -0.86 13.32
CA SER A 107 5.02 0.26 14.05
C SER A 107 4.81 0.11 15.55
N CYS A 108 5.85 0.40 16.33
CA CYS A 108 5.75 0.43 17.77
C CYS A 108 4.74 1.52 18.22
N PRO A 109 3.74 1.20 19.04
CA PRO A 109 2.75 2.17 19.47
C PRO A 109 3.32 3.27 20.38
N ASN A 110 4.50 3.04 20.96
CA ASN A 110 5.14 4.00 21.85
C ASN A 110 6.08 4.98 21.11
N CYS A 111 6.97 4.49 20.24
CA CYS A 111 7.98 5.32 19.59
C CYS A 111 7.81 5.45 18.07
N GLY A 112 6.84 4.76 17.47
CA GLY A 112 6.59 4.79 16.04
C GLY A 112 7.60 4.03 15.17
N ALA A 113 8.67 3.49 15.76
CA ALA A 113 9.68 2.73 15.02
C ALA A 113 9.12 1.42 14.47
N ILE A 114 9.62 1.00 13.31
CA ILE A 114 9.24 -0.27 12.71
C ILE A 114 9.78 -1.42 13.59
N MET A 115 8.91 -2.34 13.97
CA MET A 115 9.28 -3.50 14.76
C MET A 115 9.91 -4.57 13.86
N ILE A 116 11.20 -4.79 14.05
CA ILE A 116 11.99 -5.77 13.29
C ILE A 116 11.80 -7.20 13.85
N ASP A 117 11.66 -7.32 15.16
CA ASP A 117 11.47 -8.59 15.86
C ASP A 117 10.07 -8.67 16.47
N LEU A 118 9.17 -9.31 15.75
CA LEU A 118 7.79 -9.51 16.20
C LEU A 118 7.64 -10.71 17.16
N LYS A 119 8.62 -11.61 17.24
CA LYS A 119 8.53 -12.81 18.09
C LYS A 119 8.66 -12.49 19.56
N ASN A 120 9.53 -11.56 19.88
CA ASN A 120 9.83 -11.18 21.25
C ASN A 120 8.86 -10.13 21.81
N HIS A 121 7.92 -9.64 20.99
CA HIS A 121 6.97 -8.61 21.37
C HIS A 121 7.60 -7.34 21.96
N ARG A 122 8.89 -7.11 21.71
CA ARG A 122 9.63 -5.93 22.19
C ARG A 122 10.13 -5.09 21.04
N CYS A 123 9.92 -3.80 21.17
CA CYS A 123 10.52 -2.86 20.24
C CYS A 123 12.03 -2.81 20.42
N SER A 124 12.80 -3.03 19.34
CA SER A 124 14.27 -3.00 19.37
C SER A 124 14.83 -1.58 19.63
N TYR A 125 14.02 -0.55 19.47
CA TYR A 125 14.44 0.85 19.68
C TYR A 125 14.17 1.36 21.10
N CYS A 126 12.94 1.21 21.59
CA CYS A 126 12.54 1.75 22.89
C CYS A 126 12.34 0.68 23.98
N GLY A 127 12.48 -0.61 23.65
CA GLY A 127 12.31 -1.71 24.59
C GLY A 127 10.86 -1.96 25.05
N THR A 128 9.91 -1.19 24.60
CA THR A 128 8.49 -1.31 24.99
C THR A 128 7.96 -2.68 24.58
N TYR A 129 7.30 -3.36 25.54
CA TYR A 129 6.59 -4.61 25.28
C TYR A 129 5.25 -4.31 24.59
N VAL A 130 5.02 -4.93 23.44
CA VAL A 130 3.81 -4.77 22.64
C VAL A 130 2.99 -6.06 22.75
N LYS A 131 1.94 -6.03 23.54
CA LYS A 131 1.12 -7.19 23.85
C LYS A 131 0.41 -7.79 22.64
N ASP A 132 -0.08 -6.93 21.74
CA ASP A 132 -0.83 -7.31 20.53
C ASP A 132 -0.13 -6.75 19.30
N ILE A 133 0.86 -7.47 18.80
CA ILE A 133 1.60 -7.08 17.60
C ILE A 133 0.73 -7.20 16.35
N VAL A 134 -0.13 -8.18 16.30
CA VAL A 134 -1.06 -8.40 15.19
C VAL A 134 -2.45 -7.99 15.62
N LYS A 135 -2.82 -6.76 15.31
CA LYS A 135 -4.23 -6.42 15.28
C LYS A 135 -4.85 -7.21 14.13
N ARG A 136 -5.98 -7.86 14.37
CA ARG A 136 -6.76 -8.55 13.34
C ARG A 136 -7.36 -7.52 12.38
N VAL A 137 -6.52 -6.93 11.53
CA VAL A 137 -6.89 -5.92 10.54
C VAL A 137 -6.37 -6.32 9.17
N TRP A 138 -7.03 -5.84 8.14
CA TRP A 138 -6.59 -6.02 6.77
C TRP A 138 -5.41 -5.08 6.47
N TYR A 139 -4.36 -5.64 5.91
CA TYR A 139 -3.19 -4.90 5.44
C TYR A 139 -3.18 -4.86 3.91
N CYS A 140 -2.94 -3.69 3.35
CA CYS A 140 -2.62 -3.60 1.93
C CYS A 140 -1.21 -4.15 1.70
N ASN A 141 -1.12 -5.29 1.03
CA ASN A 141 0.13 -5.98 0.79
C ASN A 141 0.81 -5.50 -0.49
N ASP A 142 0.03 -5.35 -1.55
CA ASP A 142 0.56 -5.01 -2.86
C ASP A 142 -0.41 -4.15 -3.67
N LEU A 143 0.15 -3.33 -4.55
CA LEU A 143 -0.57 -2.50 -5.50
C LEU A 143 0.20 -2.51 -6.82
N VAL A 144 -0.34 -3.17 -7.83
CA VAL A 144 0.30 -3.36 -9.14
C VAL A 144 -0.63 -2.92 -10.26
N SER A 145 -0.10 -2.15 -11.20
CA SER A 145 -0.76 -1.93 -12.50
C SER A 145 -0.41 -3.07 -13.45
N TYR A 146 -1.33 -3.50 -14.28
CA TYR A 146 -1.12 -4.53 -15.29
C TYR A 146 -2.01 -4.35 -16.52
#